data_b371260b9c32768024b45709367d93f1
#
_entry.id   b371260b9c32768024b45709367d93f1
#
_cell.length_a   1.000
_cell.length_b   1.000
_cell.length_c   1.000
_cell.angle_alpha   90.00
_cell.angle_beta   90.00
_cell.angle_gamma   90.00
#
_symmetry.space_group_name_H-M   'P 1'
#
loop_
_entity.id
_entity.type
_entity.pdbx_description
1 polymer ?
#
loop_
_entity_poly.entity_id
_entity_poly.type
_entity_poly.pdbx_seq_one_letter_code
_entity_poly.pdbx_strand_id
1 'polypeptide(L)'
;RGLGDVYKRQVETNTVTRMKDLIITAVIKVYQYDELNEADQALVKTAKDATARSYSPYSHFSVGAAVLLGNGIVVTGTNQENAAYPSGLCAERTTLFYANSQYPDQPVVTLAVAARTEKDFIDRPIPPCGACRQVILETEKRYGQPIRILLYGKECIYEIKNICLLYTSPSPRD
;
A
#
# COMPACT_ATOMS: atom_id res chain seq x y z
N ARG A 1 -18.40 48.11 -12.72
CA ARG A 1 -17.32 47.28 -13.31
C ARG A 1 -17.97 45.94 -13.65
N GLY A 2 -18.19 45.70 -14.95
CA GLY A 2 -18.96 44.56 -15.42
C GLY A 2 -18.14 43.27 -15.52
N LEU A 3 -18.79 42.13 -15.49
CA LEU A 3 -18.21 40.77 -15.63
C LEU A 3 -17.32 40.59 -16.89
N GLY A 4 -17.46 41.45 -17.88
CA GLY A 4 -16.65 41.47 -19.10
C GLY A 4 -15.13 41.83 -18.88
N ASP A 5 -14.81 42.59 -17.83
CA ASP A 5 -13.42 42.98 -17.54
C ASP A 5 -12.63 41.84 -16.83
N VAL A 6 -13.32 40.92 -16.18
CA VAL A 6 -12.70 39.74 -15.55
C VAL A 6 -12.34 38.70 -16.61
N TYR A 7 -13.19 38.54 -17.61
CA TYR A 7 -12.94 37.60 -18.73
C TYR A 7 -11.81 38.06 -19.64
N LYS A 8 -11.67 39.35 -19.89
CA LYS A 8 -10.58 39.89 -20.72
C LYS A 8 -9.20 39.72 -20.07
N ARG A 9 -9.12 39.78 -18.74
CA ARG A 9 -7.84 39.54 -18.03
C ARG A 9 -7.37 38.08 -18.02
N GLN A 10 -8.28 37.11 -18.21
CA GLN A 10 -7.93 35.71 -18.31
C GLN A 10 -7.45 35.28 -19.71
N VAL A 11 -7.75 36.05 -20.74
CA VAL A 11 -7.39 35.71 -22.12
C VAL A 11 -6.03 36.26 -22.53
N GLU A 12 -5.48 37.27 -21.81
CA GLU A 12 -4.20 37.90 -22.16
C GLU A 12 -2.94 37.22 -21.59
N THR A 13 -3.09 36.13 -20.83
CA THR A 13 -1.94 35.31 -20.33
C THR A 13 -1.83 33.96 -21.04
N ASN A 14 -2.16 33.90 -22.34
CA ASN A 14 -1.81 32.75 -23.17
C ASN A 14 -0.33 32.79 -23.56
N THR A 15 0.55 32.66 -22.58
CA THR A 15 1.82 32.01 -22.83
C THR A 15 1.48 30.55 -23.07
N VAL A 16 1.46 30.14 -24.34
CA VAL A 16 1.33 28.72 -24.72
C VAL A 16 2.51 28.02 -24.04
N THR A 17 2.29 27.52 -22.84
CA THR A 17 3.29 26.70 -22.15
C THR A 17 3.44 25.47 -23.02
N ARG A 18 4.59 25.36 -23.68
CA ARG A 18 4.90 24.19 -24.51
C ARG A 18 4.66 22.94 -23.64
N MET A 19 3.66 22.13 -24.00
CA MET A 19 3.39 20.87 -23.30
C MET A 19 4.69 20.06 -23.28
N LYS A 20 5.08 19.59 -22.10
CA LYS A 20 6.23 18.71 -21.90
C LYS A 20 5.73 17.44 -21.25
N ASP A 21 6.17 16.32 -21.78
CA ASP A 21 5.92 15.03 -21.14
C ASP A 21 6.75 14.93 -19.85
N LEU A 22 6.10 14.55 -18.75
CA LEU A 22 6.75 14.16 -17.52
C LEU A 22 6.79 12.63 -17.48
N ILE A 23 7.97 12.06 -17.66
CA ILE A 23 8.17 10.60 -17.57
C ILE A 23 8.54 10.26 -16.13
N ILE A 24 7.73 9.41 -15.47
CA ILE A 24 8.00 8.88 -14.13
C ILE A 24 8.32 7.40 -14.28
N THR A 25 9.52 7.00 -13.84
CA THR A 25 9.95 5.60 -13.85
C THR A 25 9.87 5.02 -12.45
N ALA A 26 9.08 3.95 -12.30
CA ALA A 26 9.02 3.17 -11.07
C ALA A 26 9.95 1.96 -11.18
N VAL A 27 10.75 1.71 -10.14
CA VAL A 27 11.61 0.52 -10.04
C VAL A 27 11.06 -0.39 -8.96
N ILE A 28 10.64 -1.58 -9.34
CA ILE A 28 10.22 -2.66 -8.44
C ILE A 28 11.29 -3.74 -8.49
N LYS A 29 11.86 -4.09 -7.33
CA LYS A 29 12.77 -5.22 -7.24
C LYS A 29 11.96 -6.50 -7.08
N VAL A 30 12.42 -7.57 -7.73
CA VAL A 30 11.77 -8.88 -7.69
C VAL A 30 12.74 -9.88 -7.09
N TYR A 31 12.29 -10.59 -6.05
CA TYR A 31 13.06 -11.58 -5.31
C TYR A 31 12.37 -12.93 -5.28
N GLN A 32 13.15 -14.00 -5.20
CA GLN A 32 12.68 -15.27 -4.65
C GLN A 32 12.65 -15.17 -3.11
N TYR A 33 11.88 -16.02 -2.45
CA TYR A 33 11.73 -15.94 -0.98
C TYR A 33 13.06 -16.15 -0.25
N ASP A 34 13.91 -17.03 -0.74
CA ASP A 34 15.23 -17.38 -0.18
C ASP A 34 16.30 -16.31 -0.46
N GLU A 35 16.06 -15.40 -1.38
CA GLU A 35 16.94 -14.24 -1.64
C GLU A 35 16.73 -13.10 -0.64
N LEU A 36 15.63 -13.13 0.13
CA LEU A 36 15.40 -12.16 1.20
C LEU A 36 16.29 -12.43 2.39
N ASN A 37 16.70 -11.37 3.10
CA ASN A 37 17.33 -11.52 4.39
C ASN A 37 16.37 -12.13 5.44
N GLU A 38 16.91 -12.67 6.54
CA GLU A 38 16.14 -13.38 7.58
C GLU A 38 15.02 -12.52 8.20
N ALA A 39 15.28 -11.22 8.41
CA ALA A 39 14.29 -10.31 8.98
C ALA A 39 13.09 -10.10 8.04
N ASP A 40 13.34 -9.95 6.74
CA ASP A 40 12.30 -9.82 5.73
C ASP A 40 11.52 -11.12 5.54
N GLN A 41 12.20 -12.26 5.54
CA GLN A 41 11.54 -13.57 5.50
C GLN A 41 10.61 -13.75 6.71
N ALA A 42 11.05 -13.38 7.91
CA ALA A 42 10.25 -13.45 9.13
C ALA A 42 9.03 -12.51 9.06
N LEU A 43 9.19 -11.29 8.54
CA LEU A 43 8.09 -10.34 8.39
C LEU A 43 7.06 -10.82 7.36
N VAL A 44 7.52 -11.32 6.21
CA VAL A 44 6.66 -11.92 5.17
C VAL A 44 5.92 -13.15 5.73
N LYS A 45 6.63 -14.01 6.48
CA LYS A 45 6.00 -15.15 7.15
C LYS A 45 4.90 -14.71 8.11
N THR A 46 5.16 -13.68 8.90
CA THR A 46 4.17 -13.10 9.83
C THR A 46 2.93 -12.58 9.10
N ALA A 47 3.08 -11.92 7.96
CA ALA A 47 1.97 -11.50 7.11
C ALA A 47 1.19 -12.70 6.55
N LYS A 48 1.87 -13.76 6.12
CA LYS A 48 1.25 -15.02 5.67
C LYS A 48 0.44 -15.67 6.77
N ASP A 49 1.01 -15.81 7.97
CA ASP A 49 0.35 -16.41 9.12
C ASP A 49 -0.90 -15.60 9.56
N ALA A 50 -0.85 -14.27 9.41
CA ALA A 50 -1.98 -13.41 9.71
C ALA A 50 -3.21 -13.71 8.84
N THR A 51 -3.07 -14.18 7.61
CA THR A 51 -4.20 -14.49 6.71
C THR A 51 -5.21 -15.46 7.32
N ALA A 52 -4.78 -16.33 8.25
CA ALA A 52 -5.65 -17.28 8.93
C ALA A 52 -6.74 -16.61 9.80
N ARG A 53 -6.57 -15.34 10.17
CA ARG A 53 -7.52 -14.57 10.98
C ARG A 53 -8.34 -13.56 10.17
N SER A 54 -8.26 -13.65 8.84
CA SER A 54 -9.07 -12.82 7.95
C SER A 54 -10.56 -13.11 8.12
N TYR A 55 -11.37 -12.07 8.05
CA TYR A 55 -12.82 -12.19 7.94
C TYR A 55 -13.25 -11.81 6.52
N SER A 56 -13.41 -12.82 5.67
CA SER A 56 -13.69 -12.65 4.22
C SER A 56 -14.84 -13.56 3.73
N PRO A 57 -16.05 -13.46 4.33
CA PRO A 57 -17.16 -14.36 4.01
C PRO A 57 -17.78 -14.12 2.63
N TYR A 58 -17.51 -12.98 2.02
CA TYR A 58 -18.09 -12.60 0.71
C TYR A 58 -17.16 -12.89 -0.44
N SER A 59 -15.88 -12.49 -0.32
CA SER A 59 -14.90 -12.65 -1.39
C SER A 59 -14.16 -14.00 -1.35
N HIS A 60 -14.14 -14.66 -0.19
CA HIS A 60 -13.29 -15.84 0.07
C HIS A 60 -11.81 -15.59 -0.20
N PHE A 61 -11.39 -14.31 -0.08
CA PHE A 61 -10.04 -13.84 -0.35
C PHE A 61 -9.42 -13.25 0.92
N SER A 62 -8.48 -13.99 1.50
CA SER A 62 -7.86 -13.64 2.77
C SER A 62 -6.56 -12.90 2.56
N VAL A 63 -6.44 -11.72 3.17
CA VAL A 63 -5.25 -10.89 3.14
C VAL A 63 -4.71 -10.69 4.55
N GLY A 64 -3.41 -10.86 4.71
CA GLY A 64 -2.69 -10.55 5.93
C GLY A 64 -1.61 -9.52 5.69
N ALA A 65 -1.43 -8.63 6.64
CA ALA A 65 -0.38 -7.64 6.62
C ALA A 65 0.40 -7.64 7.94
N ALA A 66 1.70 -7.32 7.86
CA ALA A 66 2.57 -7.14 9.01
C ALA A 66 3.41 -5.88 8.79
N VAL A 67 3.48 -5.01 9.80
CA VAL A 67 4.37 -3.84 9.80
C VAL A 67 5.46 -4.00 10.85
N LEU A 68 6.68 -3.65 10.46
CA LEU A 68 7.81 -3.48 11.38
C LEU A 68 7.92 -2.01 11.75
N LEU A 69 7.89 -1.72 13.04
CA LEU A 69 8.06 -0.37 13.60
C LEU A 69 9.52 -0.06 13.87
N GLY A 70 9.86 1.22 14.00
CA GLY A 70 11.22 1.69 14.27
C GLY A 70 11.84 1.16 15.58
N ASN A 71 11.02 0.76 16.53
CA ASN A 71 11.46 0.14 17.79
C ASN A 71 11.56 -1.40 17.72
N GLY A 72 11.38 -2.01 16.54
CA GLY A 72 11.47 -3.45 16.34
C GLY A 72 10.17 -4.22 16.61
N ILE A 73 9.10 -3.57 17.07
CA ILE A 73 7.80 -4.21 17.27
C ILE A 73 7.18 -4.54 15.91
N VAL A 74 6.59 -5.73 15.82
CA VAL A 74 5.81 -6.16 14.65
C VAL A 74 4.32 -6.15 14.99
N VAL A 75 3.53 -5.45 14.16
CA VAL A 75 2.07 -5.38 14.29
C VAL A 75 1.44 -6.06 13.08
N THR A 76 0.39 -6.85 13.31
CA THR A 76 -0.32 -7.57 12.24
C THR A 76 -1.77 -7.13 12.13
N GLY A 77 -2.34 -7.27 10.94
CA GLY A 77 -3.76 -7.08 10.67
C GLY A 77 -4.20 -7.91 9.47
N THR A 78 -5.51 -7.97 9.28
CA THR A 78 -6.13 -8.75 8.21
C THR A 78 -7.26 -7.95 7.57
N ASN A 79 -7.69 -8.32 6.37
CA ASN A 79 -8.91 -7.77 5.82
C ASN A 79 -10.11 -8.20 6.68
N GLN A 80 -11.02 -7.24 6.86
CA GLN A 80 -12.26 -7.40 7.62
C GLN A 80 -13.40 -6.94 6.74
N GLU A 81 -14.13 -7.88 6.16
CA GLU A 81 -15.27 -7.58 5.30
C GLU A 81 -16.50 -7.23 6.11
N ASN A 82 -17.42 -6.52 5.49
CA ASN A 82 -18.68 -6.11 6.07
C ASN A 82 -19.77 -6.10 5.02
N ALA A 83 -21.00 -6.49 5.37
CA ALA A 83 -22.14 -6.41 4.48
C ALA A 83 -22.40 -4.98 3.96
N ALA A 84 -22.15 -3.96 4.80
CA ALA A 84 -22.03 -2.59 4.37
C ALA A 84 -20.63 -2.37 3.79
N TYR A 85 -20.45 -2.62 2.51
CA TYR A 85 -19.16 -2.67 1.81
C TYR A 85 -18.19 -1.52 2.14
N PRO A 86 -18.61 -0.24 2.25
CA PRO A 86 -17.71 0.86 2.63
C PRO A 86 -17.12 0.75 4.04
N SER A 87 -17.74 -0.05 4.92
CA SER A 87 -17.27 -0.26 6.31
C SER A 87 -16.16 -1.30 6.41
N GLY A 88 -15.95 -2.11 5.36
CA GLY A 88 -14.86 -3.08 5.31
C GLY A 88 -13.48 -2.43 5.23
N LEU A 89 -12.47 -3.10 5.80
CA LEU A 89 -11.08 -2.66 5.77
C LEU A 89 -10.18 -3.71 5.13
N CYS A 90 -9.24 -3.24 4.29
CA CYS A 90 -8.13 -4.06 3.82
C CYS A 90 -7.11 -4.31 4.94
N ALA A 91 -6.34 -5.38 4.84
CA ALA A 91 -5.35 -5.78 5.84
C ALA A 91 -4.33 -4.66 6.15
N GLU A 92 -3.86 -3.96 5.11
CA GLU A 92 -2.90 -2.87 5.26
C GLU A 92 -3.47 -1.73 6.12
N ARG A 93 -4.74 -1.33 5.87
CA ARG A 93 -5.38 -0.27 6.65
C ARG A 93 -5.65 -0.70 8.08
N THR A 94 -6.12 -1.91 8.30
CA THR A 94 -6.32 -2.47 9.64
C THR A 94 -5.01 -2.44 10.42
N THR A 95 -3.91 -2.89 9.81
CA THR A 95 -2.59 -2.94 10.44
C THR A 95 -2.04 -1.55 10.75
N LEU A 96 -2.07 -0.64 9.76
CA LEU A 96 -1.52 0.72 9.90
C LEU A 96 -2.30 1.55 10.91
N PHE A 97 -3.63 1.50 10.90
CA PHE A 97 -4.45 2.26 11.86
C PHE A 97 -4.24 1.75 13.29
N TYR A 98 -4.16 0.43 13.47
CA TYR A 98 -3.85 -0.14 14.77
C TYR A 98 -2.44 0.23 15.24
N ALA A 99 -1.43 0.08 14.39
CA ALA A 99 -0.05 0.45 14.70
C ALA A 99 0.07 1.93 15.07
N ASN A 100 -0.48 2.83 14.26
CA ASN A 100 -0.47 4.27 14.49
C ASN A 100 -1.23 4.69 15.77
N SER A 101 -2.25 3.92 16.17
CA SER A 101 -3.02 4.15 17.40
C SER A 101 -2.29 3.68 18.65
N GLN A 102 -1.66 2.49 18.59
CA GLN A 102 -0.98 1.90 19.75
C GLN A 102 0.45 2.45 19.96
N TYR A 103 1.11 2.86 18.87
CA TYR A 103 2.50 3.30 18.86
C TYR A 103 2.64 4.63 18.09
N PRO A 104 2.00 5.71 18.55
CA PRO A 104 1.90 6.96 17.80
C PRO A 104 3.24 7.63 17.51
N ASP A 105 4.26 7.34 18.32
CA ASP A 105 5.61 7.92 18.20
C ASP A 105 6.59 7.01 17.44
N GLN A 106 6.12 5.85 16.96
CA GLN A 106 6.96 4.89 16.26
C GLN A 106 6.71 4.89 14.76
N PRO A 107 7.72 5.20 13.94
CA PRO A 107 7.57 5.15 12.50
C PRO A 107 7.41 3.71 12.01
N VAL A 108 6.62 3.54 10.96
CA VAL A 108 6.53 2.28 10.21
C VAL A 108 7.72 2.22 9.24
N VAL A 109 8.55 1.18 9.35
CA VAL A 109 9.75 0.99 8.53
C VAL A 109 9.47 0.11 7.32
N THR A 110 8.79 -1.02 7.55
CA THR A 110 8.49 -1.99 6.50
C THR A 110 7.07 -2.51 6.64
N LEU A 111 6.37 -2.66 5.52
CA LEU A 111 5.06 -3.31 5.41
C LEU A 111 5.19 -4.55 4.54
N ALA A 112 4.84 -5.72 5.06
CA ALA A 112 4.69 -6.95 4.29
C ALA A 112 3.20 -7.27 4.11
N VAL A 113 2.82 -7.74 2.92
CA VAL A 113 1.45 -8.14 2.57
C VAL A 113 1.46 -9.50 1.90
N ALA A 114 0.56 -10.38 2.31
CA ALA A 114 0.33 -11.68 1.69
C ALA A 114 -1.16 -11.91 1.49
N ALA A 115 -1.51 -12.55 0.39
CA ALA A 115 -2.90 -12.86 0.07
C ALA A 115 -3.06 -14.33 -0.35
N ARG A 116 -4.21 -14.91 0.00
CA ARG A 116 -4.57 -16.26 -0.37
C ARG A 116 -6.04 -16.39 -0.70
N THR A 117 -6.33 -17.37 -1.53
CA THR A 117 -7.68 -17.91 -1.72
C THR A 117 -7.97 -18.99 -0.68
N GLU A 118 -9.12 -19.62 -0.73
CA GLU A 118 -9.42 -20.80 0.10
C GLU A 118 -8.45 -21.97 -0.17
N LYS A 119 -7.90 -22.06 -1.38
CA LYS A 119 -7.01 -23.16 -1.80
C LYS A 119 -5.57 -22.93 -1.39
N ASP A 120 -5.00 -21.77 -1.75
CA ASP A 120 -3.58 -21.50 -1.55
C ASP A 120 -3.27 -19.99 -1.67
N PHE A 121 -2.04 -19.62 -1.36
CA PHE A 121 -1.53 -18.28 -1.63
C PHE A 121 -1.52 -18.01 -3.15
N ILE A 122 -1.70 -16.73 -3.50
CA ILE A 122 -1.66 -16.30 -4.90
C ILE A 122 -0.26 -16.46 -5.49
N ASP A 123 -0.19 -16.72 -6.80
CA ASP A 123 1.08 -16.95 -7.49
C ASP A 123 1.90 -15.67 -7.60
N ARG A 124 1.28 -14.57 -8.02
CA ARG A 124 1.92 -13.27 -8.19
C ARG A 124 1.46 -12.26 -7.14
N PRO A 125 2.39 -11.39 -6.66
CA PRO A 125 2.03 -10.35 -5.71
C PRO A 125 0.94 -9.41 -6.25
N ILE A 126 0.01 -9.01 -5.38
CA ILE A 126 -0.97 -7.97 -5.68
C ILE A 126 -0.58 -6.65 -5.01
N PRO A 127 -0.69 -5.51 -5.69
CA PRO A 127 -0.43 -4.21 -5.08
C PRO A 127 -1.57 -3.76 -4.18
N PRO A 128 -1.31 -2.89 -3.19
CA PRO A 128 -2.33 -2.26 -2.36
C PRO A 128 -3.35 -1.49 -3.21
N CYS A 129 -4.62 -1.54 -2.84
CA CYS A 129 -5.67 -0.76 -3.48
C CYS A 129 -5.48 0.75 -3.27
N GLY A 130 -6.19 1.58 -4.04
CA GLY A 130 -6.04 3.04 -3.98
C GLY A 130 -6.20 3.63 -2.57
N ALA A 131 -7.19 3.15 -1.80
CA ALA A 131 -7.39 3.60 -0.42
C ALA A 131 -6.21 3.21 0.50
N CYS A 132 -5.65 2.00 0.33
CA CYS A 132 -4.46 1.58 1.08
C CYS A 132 -3.24 2.41 0.70
N ARG A 133 -3.03 2.70 -0.59
CA ARG A 133 -1.94 3.58 -1.05
C ARG A 133 -2.01 4.95 -0.40
N GLN A 134 -3.21 5.53 -0.28
CA GLN A 134 -3.40 6.82 0.37
C GLN A 134 -3.05 6.78 1.86
N VAL A 135 -3.45 5.73 2.59
CA VAL A 135 -3.12 5.58 4.01
C VAL A 135 -1.62 5.35 4.23
N ILE A 136 -0.97 4.55 3.37
CA ILE A 136 0.48 4.36 3.42
C ILE A 136 1.20 5.69 3.18
N LEU A 137 0.80 6.46 2.16
CA LEU A 137 1.36 7.78 1.85
C LEU A 137 1.22 8.75 3.03
N GLU A 138 0.06 8.79 3.68
CA GLU A 138 -0.17 9.64 4.84
C GLU A 138 0.72 9.22 6.02
N THR A 139 0.92 7.89 6.21
CA THR A 139 1.83 7.38 7.24
C THR A 139 3.29 7.75 6.93
N GLU A 140 3.74 7.65 5.68
CA GLU A 140 5.06 8.12 5.26
C GLU A 140 5.25 9.62 5.57
N LYS A 141 4.25 10.45 5.26
CA LYS A 141 4.28 11.89 5.53
C LYS A 141 4.30 12.20 7.02
N ARG A 142 3.50 11.50 7.82
CA ARG A 142 3.42 11.67 9.27
C ARG A 142 4.79 11.52 9.94
N TYR A 143 5.57 10.54 9.52
CA TYR A 143 6.87 10.23 10.11
C TYR A 143 8.06 10.76 9.31
N GLY A 144 7.83 11.39 8.15
CA GLY A 144 8.87 11.96 7.31
C GLY A 144 9.83 10.94 6.70
N GLN A 145 9.41 9.67 6.58
CA GLN A 145 10.23 8.61 6.00
C GLN A 145 9.42 7.65 5.13
N PRO A 146 10.03 7.08 4.06
CA PRO A 146 9.37 6.11 3.21
C PRO A 146 9.16 4.78 3.93
N ILE A 147 8.08 4.09 3.58
CA ILE A 147 7.79 2.73 4.02
C ILE A 147 8.21 1.77 2.92
N ARG A 148 9.12 0.85 3.23
CA ARG A 148 9.48 -0.23 2.33
C ARG A 148 8.36 -1.27 2.31
N ILE A 149 7.91 -1.67 1.12
CA ILE A 149 6.76 -2.56 0.95
C ILE A 149 7.23 -3.87 0.34
N LEU A 150 6.89 -4.99 0.97
CA LEU A 150 7.13 -6.35 0.51
C LEU A 150 5.79 -7.01 0.18
N LEU A 151 5.56 -7.33 -1.08
CA LEU A 151 4.34 -7.99 -1.55
C LEU A 151 4.67 -9.44 -1.88
N TYR A 152 4.04 -10.37 -1.18
CA TYR A 152 4.27 -11.80 -1.33
C TYR A 152 3.39 -12.40 -2.41
N GLY A 153 4.01 -13.20 -3.29
CA GLY A 153 3.39 -14.21 -4.14
C GLY A 153 4.23 -15.48 -4.08
N LYS A 154 3.67 -16.62 -4.47
CA LYS A 154 4.40 -17.91 -4.45
C LYS A 154 5.58 -17.92 -5.42
N GLU A 155 5.41 -17.28 -6.59
CA GLU A 155 6.44 -17.25 -7.63
C GLU A 155 7.53 -16.22 -7.36
N CYS A 156 7.19 -15.10 -6.69
CA CYS A 156 8.14 -14.04 -6.40
C CYS A 156 7.62 -13.07 -5.33
N ILE A 157 8.50 -12.19 -4.85
CA ILE A 157 8.19 -11.11 -3.95
C ILE A 157 8.58 -9.79 -4.60
N TYR A 158 7.69 -8.80 -4.56
CA TYR A 158 8.00 -7.43 -4.99
C TYR A 158 8.44 -6.58 -3.80
N GLU A 159 9.61 -5.94 -3.94
CA GLU A 159 10.05 -4.88 -3.04
C GLU A 159 9.85 -3.52 -3.70
N ILE A 160 9.17 -2.63 -3.00
CA ILE A 160 8.88 -1.26 -3.41
C ILE A 160 9.41 -0.34 -2.33
N LYS A 161 10.25 0.64 -2.70
CA LYS A 161 10.94 1.51 -1.73
C LYS A 161 10.03 2.51 -1.03
N ASN A 162 8.95 2.94 -1.68
CA ASN A 162 7.94 3.85 -1.14
C ASN A 162 6.65 3.74 -1.94
N ILE A 163 5.54 4.20 -1.35
CA ILE A 163 4.22 4.05 -1.97
C ILE A 163 4.03 4.88 -3.25
N CYS A 164 4.74 5.99 -3.41
CA CYS A 164 4.61 6.86 -4.59
C CYS A 164 4.89 6.10 -5.89
N LEU A 165 5.76 5.09 -5.86
CA LEU A 165 6.07 4.25 -7.01
C LEU A 165 4.90 3.39 -7.49
N LEU A 166 3.89 3.14 -6.64
CA LEU A 166 2.70 2.36 -6.99
C LEU A 166 1.59 3.17 -7.63
N TYR A 167 1.67 4.50 -7.67
CA TYR A 167 0.65 5.32 -8.33
C TYR A 167 0.62 5.13 -9.85
N THR A 168 1.68 4.58 -10.43
CA THR A 168 1.78 4.25 -11.86
C THR A 168 1.38 2.80 -12.18
N SER A 169 1.13 1.95 -11.18
CA SER A 169 0.72 0.56 -11.39
C SER A 169 -0.81 0.43 -11.34
N PRO A 170 -1.39 -0.54 -12.10
CA PRO A 170 -2.82 -0.82 -12.02
C PRO A 170 -3.25 -1.17 -10.59
N SER A 171 -4.48 -0.80 -10.25
CA SER A 171 -5.12 -1.25 -9.01
C SER A 171 -5.51 -2.72 -9.12
N PRO A 172 -5.51 -3.51 -8.03
CA PRO A 172 -6.00 -4.91 -8.06
C PRO A 172 -7.47 -5.03 -8.44
N ARG A 173 -8.18 -3.90 -8.55
CA ARG A 173 -9.62 -3.83 -8.91
C ARG A 173 -9.85 -3.28 -10.32
N ASP A 174 -8.81 -2.93 -11.04
CA ASP A 174 -8.85 -2.53 -12.44
C ASP A 174 -8.65 -3.79 -13.32
#